data_58f96c167a8ae9ffcc354600568728f2
#
_entry.id   58f96c167a8ae9ffcc354600568728f2
#
_cell.length_a   1.000
_cell.length_b   1.000
_cell.length_c   1.000
_cell.angle_alpha   90.00
_cell.angle_beta   90.00
_cell.angle_gamma   90.00
#
_symmetry.space_group_name_H-M   'P 1'
#
loop_
_entity.id
_entity.type
_entity.pdbx_description
1 polymer ?
#
loop_
_entity_poly.entity_id
_entity_poly.type
_entity_poly.pdbx_seq_one_letter_code
_entity_poly.pdbx_strand_id
1 'polypeptide(L)'
;MKNLFYIVLISLLTSCAAIHNVPTSQNPNNFIQPNTTSSFVDQNGNFYPDNWLKSYGKPPKNASRRDYSLMKIATENNFQNQLITYEDLRLKNIEKRVKNKKRIIIFVHGIDNDYLFSLKNYNKARSYININTSKDEVLNFYWDGLVNESLFGAAKVWVSATTNSQMAGVFGLRRILNVIHNKEIYLISHSRGASVVLSALVNPSFRESEIKRAQNAHHVDFTNAEALLENNNKIYSIMLAPAIGKLDFTTDTDQLKIFTPQLQRMHITINTTDYVLGKGKTGFLSGSLIATDFGYKKELFDELSKNYTFLEETDFSGQPTHEFRDYITNPKFITILKKFKLAK
;
A
#
# COMPACT_ATOMS: atom_id res chain seq x y z
N MET A 1 -19.34 -6.74 -41.33
CA MET A 1 -18.12 -6.35 -40.61
C MET A 1 -18.31 -5.12 -39.70
N LYS A 2 -18.97 -4.03 -40.10
CA LYS A 2 -19.20 -2.84 -39.22
C LYS A 2 -19.95 -3.17 -37.96
N ASN A 3 -21.00 -3.99 -37.99
CA ASN A 3 -21.80 -4.35 -36.81
C ASN A 3 -21.03 -5.24 -35.82
N LEU A 4 -20.12 -6.07 -36.29
CA LEU A 4 -19.27 -6.87 -35.42
C LEU A 4 -18.28 -5.99 -34.63
N PHE A 5 -17.76 -4.94 -35.28
CA PHE A 5 -16.85 -3.97 -34.68
C PHE A 5 -17.56 -3.16 -33.56
N TYR A 6 -18.82 -2.77 -33.75
CA TYR A 6 -19.60 -2.09 -32.73
C TYR A 6 -19.96 -3.00 -31.55
N ILE A 7 -20.23 -4.28 -31.77
CA ILE A 7 -20.51 -5.25 -30.70
C ILE A 7 -19.24 -5.49 -29.88
N VAL A 8 -18.08 -5.61 -30.51
CA VAL A 8 -16.79 -5.73 -29.82
C VAL A 8 -16.44 -4.44 -29.05
N LEU A 9 -16.73 -3.26 -29.61
CA LEU A 9 -16.49 -1.98 -28.94
C LEU A 9 -17.42 -1.79 -27.72
N ILE A 10 -18.69 -2.19 -27.82
CA ILE A 10 -19.65 -2.12 -26.72
C ILE A 10 -19.31 -3.14 -25.62
N SER A 11 -18.87 -4.35 -25.98
CA SER A 11 -18.42 -5.35 -25.00
C SER A 11 -17.12 -4.92 -24.27
N LEU A 12 -16.28 -4.11 -24.91
CA LEU A 12 -15.09 -3.51 -24.30
C LEU A 12 -15.45 -2.41 -23.27
N LEU A 13 -16.62 -1.79 -23.38
CA LEU A 13 -17.08 -0.75 -22.46
C LEU A 13 -17.77 -1.29 -21.18
N THR A 14 -18.28 -2.52 -21.21
CA THR A 14 -19.04 -3.12 -20.09
C THR A 14 -18.24 -3.95 -19.11
N SER A 15 -16.92 -4.13 -19.34
CA SER A 15 -16.09 -5.10 -18.63
C SER A 15 -15.14 -4.48 -17.57
N CYS A 16 -15.49 -3.40 -16.91
CA CYS A 16 -14.59 -2.75 -15.97
C CYS A 16 -15.12 -2.70 -14.53
N ALA A 17 -15.66 -3.79 -14.01
CA ALA A 17 -15.93 -3.91 -12.58
C ALA A 17 -14.59 -4.09 -11.84
N ALA A 18 -14.13 -3.06 -11.13
CA ALA A 18 -13.08 -3.21 -10.16
C ALA A 18 -13.70 -3.62 -8.82
N ILE A 19 -13.12 -4.61 -8.17
CA ILE A 19 -13.55 -5.02 -6.84
C ILE A 19 -12.76 -4.19 -5.83
N HIS A 20 -13.48 -3.45 -4.99
CA HIS A 20 -12.90 -2.69 -3.90
C HIS A 20 -12.57 -3.61 -2.72
N ASN A 21 -11.45 -3.36 -2.07
CA ASN A 21 -11.01 -4.09 -0.89
C ASN A 21 -11.75 -3.53 0.34
N VAL A 22 -12.84 -4.19 0.71
CA VAL A 22 -13.67 -3.79 1.85
C VAL A 22 -13.65 -4.86 2.94
N PRO A 23 -13.83 -4.51 4.22
CA PRO A 23 -13.95 -5.50 5.27
C PRO A 23 -15.18 -6.36 5.02
N THR A 24 -15.01 -7.68 5.03
CA THR A 24 -16.11 -8.62 4.84
C THR A 24 -16.86 -8.86 6.14
N SER A 25 -18.16 -9.18 6.05
CA SER A 25 -19.00 -9.55 7.20
C SER A 25 -18.62 -10.91 7.81
N GLN A 26 -17.85 -11.72 7.08
CA GLN A 26 -17.19 -12.88 7.66
C GLN A 26 -16.16 -12.34 8.63
N ASN A 27 -16.50 -12.45 9.91
CA ASN A 27 -15.72 -11.96 11.01
C ASN A 27 -14.23 -12.21 10.75
N PRO A 28 -13.42 -11.19 10.49
CA PRO A 28 -12.00 -11.37 10.26
C PRO A 28 -11.32 -12.09 11.44
N ASN A 29 -11.95 -12.12 12.61
CA ASN A 29 -11.48 -12.85 13.77
C ASN A 29 -11.33 -14.37 13.54
N ASN A 30 -12.05 -14.98 12.62
CA ASN A 30 -11.91 -16.41 12.33
C ASN A 30 -10.64 -16.74 11.53
N PHE A 31 -10.00 -15.75 10.90
CA PHE A 31 -8.79 -15.92 10.09
C PHE A 31 -7.59 -15.16 10.67
N ILE A 32 -7.77 -14.37 11.71
CA ILE A 32 -6.74 -13.55 12.31
C ILE A 32 -6.13 -14.28 13.50
N GLN A 33 -4.81 -14.45 13.44
CA GLN A 33 -4.05 -15.00 14.56
C GLN A 33 -4.07 -14.09 15.78
N PRO A 34 -3.84 -14.58 16.99
CA PRO A 34 -3.70 -13.75 18.19
C PRO A 34 -2.71 -12.59 17.98
N ASN A 35 -2.99 -11.44 18.55
CA ASN A 35 -2.22 -10.19 18.40
C ASN A 35 -2.11 -9.69 16.96
N THR A 36 -3.21 -9.76 16.24
CA THR A 36 -3.32 -9.21 14.91
C THR A 36 -4.47 -8.20 14.84
N THR A 37 -4.19 -7.04 14.31
CA THR A 37 -5.17 -5.99 14.01
C THR A 37 -5.24 -5.80 12.50
N SER A 38 -6.44 -5.72 11.94
CA SER A 38 -6.64 -5.39 10.54
C SER A 38 -7.15 -3.96 10.40
N SER A 39 -6.67 -3.22 9.42
CA SER A 39 -7.14 -1.89 9.05
C SER A 39 -7.39 -1.84 7.57
N PHE A 40 -8.59 -1.42 7.18
CA PHE A 40 -9.00 -1.26 5.80
C PHE A 40 -9.21 0.22 5.51
N VAL A 41 -8.65 0.69 4.40
CA VAL A 41 -8.88 2.04 3.90
C VAL A 41 -9.39 1.99 2.47
N ASP A 42 -10.22 2.98 2.13
CA ASP A 42 -10.71 3.19 0.77
C ASP A 42 -9.62 3.79 -0.15
N GLN A 43 -9.98 4.07 -1.40
CA GLN A 43 -9.08 4.69 -2.38
C GLN A 43 -8.56 6.07 -1.96
N ASN A 44 -9.19 6.74 -1.01
CA ASN A 44 -8.80 8.06 -0.49
C ASN A 44 -8.09 7.97 0.88
N GLY A 45 -7.92 6.77 1.43
CA GLY A 45 -7.29 6.55 2.72
C GLY A 45 -8.20 6.65 3.93
N ASN A 46 -9.53 6.80 3.75
CA ASN A 46 -10.52 6.80 4.84
C ASN A 46 -10.71 5.38 5.39
N PHE A 47 -10.83 5.23 6.71
CA PHE A 47 -10.97 3.91 7.34
C PHE A 47 -12.38 3.36 7.21
N TYR A 48 -12.49 2.11 6.73
CA TYR A 48 -13.77 1.40 6.69
C TYR A 48 -14.25 1.03 8.10
N PRO A 49 -15.56 1.23 8.42
CA PRO A 49 -16.20 0.63 9.57
C PRO A 49 -16.14 -0.90 9.56
N ASP A 50 -15.99 -1.52 10.74
CA ASP A 50 -15.82 -2.98 10.87
C ASP A 50 -16.96 -3.80 10.26
N ASN A 51 -18.18 -3.27 10.26
CA ASN A 51 -19.37 -3.94 9.75
C ASN A 51 -19.85 -3.35 8.41
N TRP A 52 -18.95 -2.77 7.62
CA TRP A 52 -19.28 -2.05 6.39
C TRP A 52 -20.26 -2.82 5.49
N LEU A 53 -19.93 -4.06 5.12
CA LEU A 53 -20.79 -4.86 4.22
C LEU A 53 -22.16 -5.18 4.78
N LYS A 54 -22.27 -5.34 6.10
CA LYS A 54 -23.56 -5.60 6.76
C LYS A 54 -24.43 -4.36 6.78
N SER A 55 -23.84 -3.19 7.03
CA SER A 55 -24.56 -1.93 7.21
C SER A 55 -24.86 -1.23 5.88
N TYR A 56 -23.96 -1.33 4.90
CA TYR A 56 -24.02 -0.52 3.68
C TYR A 56 -23.96 -1.35 2.38
N GLY A 57 -23.86 -2.68 2.49
CA GLY A 57 -23.80 -3.58 1.34
C GLY A 57 -22.47 -3.58 0.60
N LYS A 58 -22.41 -4.33 -0.49
CA LYS A 58 -21.21 -4.36 -1.35
C LYS A 58 -21.10 -3.07 -2.13
N PRO A 59 -19.87 -2.58 -2.38
CA PRO A 59 -19.68 -1.51 -3.35
C PRO A 59 -20.36 -1.86 -4.68
N PRO A 60 -21.04 -0.91 -5.32
CA PRO A 60 -21.65 -1.16 -6.62
C PRO A 60 -20.59 -1.67 -7.60
N LYS A 61 -20.84 -2.80 -8.28
CA LYS A 61 -19.91 -3.34 -9.30
C LYS A 61 -19.56 -2.33 -10.40
N ASN A 62 -20.48 -1.37 -10.63
CA ASN A 62 -20.35 -0.33 -11.65
C ASN A 62 -19.94 1.03 -11.09
N ALA A 63 -19.65 1.13 -9.77
CA ALA A 63 -19.08 2.36 -9.28
C ALA A 63 -17.77 2.59 -10.05
N SER A 64 -17.71 3.72 -10.77
CA SER A 64 -16.46 4.08 -11.39
C SER A 64 -15.42 4.16 -10.28
N ARG A 65 -14.19 3.73 -10.53
CA ARG A 65 -13.10 3.77 -9.54
C ARG A 65 -12.89 5.15 -8.93
N ARG A 66 -13.32 6.21 -9.65
CA ARG A 66 -13.23 7.61 -9.25
C ARG A 66 -14.34 8.05 -8.32
N ASP A 67 -15.49 7.36 -8.38
CA ASP A 67 -16.70 7.79 -7.67
C ASP A 67 -16.93 7.02 -6.37
N TYR A 68 -16.16 5.96 -6.10
CA TYR A 68 -16.27 5.21 -4.86
C TYR A 68 -15.33 5.77 -3.79
N SER A 69 -15.90 6.52 -2.86
CA SER A 69 -15.21 7.02 -1.67
C SER A 69 -16.15 6.92 -0.48
N LEU A 70 -15.61 6.51 0.67
CA LEU A 70 -16.38 6.42 1.92
C LEU A 70 -16.97 7.76 2.29
N MET A 71 -16.22 8.85 2.16
CA MET A 71 -16.71 10.18 2.49
C MET A 71 -17.87 10.61 1.58
N LYS A 72 -17.81 10.31 0.28
CA LYS A 72 -18.92 10.58 -0.64
C LYS A 72 -20.16 9.79 -0.23
N ILE A 73 -20.02 8.49 0.02
CA ILE A 73 -21.12 7.63 0.44
C ILE A 73 -21.68 8.11 1.79
N ALA A 74 -20.84 8.52 2.71
CA ALA A 74 -21.24 9.07 4.00
C ALA A 74 -22.03 10.39 3.83
N THR A 75 -21.60 11.25 2.90
CA THR A 75 -22.29 12.50 2.58
C THR A 75 -23.69 12.24 1.98
N GLU A 76 -23.76 11.37 0.99
CA GLU A 76 -25.01 11.02 0.31
C GLU A 76 -26.03 10.33 1.24
N ASN A 77 -25.57 9.67 2.29
CA ASN A 77 -26.40 8.93 3.25
C ASN A 77 -26.43 9.58 4.65
N ASN A 78 -25.92 10.81 4.80
CA ASN A 78 -25.97 11.59 6.04
C ASN A 78 -25.32 10.94 7.26
N PHE A 79 -24.16 10.25 7.08
CA PHE A 79 -23.43 9.66 8.21
C PHE A 79 -21.94 10.10 8.29
N GLN A 80 -21.57 11.28 7.75
CA GLN A 80 -20.19 11.80 7.77
C GLN A 80 -19.63 11.89 9.19
N ASN A 81 -20.43 12.41 10.13
CA ASN A 81 -20.02 12.57 11.52
C ASN A 81 -19.74 11.22 12.19
N GLN A 82 -20.54 10.21 11.86
CA GLN A 82 -20.31 8.84 12.34
C GLN A 82 -19.04 8.26 11.75
N LEU A 83 -18.75 8.51 10.47
CA LEU A 83 -17.53 8.04 9.83
C LEU A 83 -16.29 8.66 10.50
N ILE A 84 -16.27 9.98 10.70
CA ILE A 84 -15.18 10.68 11.39
C ILE A 84 -15.00 10.12 12.82
N THR A 85 -16.09 9.99 13.58
CA THR A 85 -16.06 9.42 14.91
C THR A 85 -15.52 8.00 14.93
N TYR A 86 -15.88 7.20 13.92
CA TYR A 86 -15.39 5.84 13.77
C TYR A 86 -13.88 5.81 13.48
N GLU A 87 -13.38 6.68 12.60
CA GLU A 87 -11.96 6.78 12.30
C GLU A 87 -11.14 7.13 13.54
N ASP A 88 -11.58 8.11 14.33
CA ASP A 88 -10.95 8.49 15.58
C ASP A 88 -10.94 7.34 16.59
N LEU A 89 -12.06 6.63 16.71
CA LEU A 89 -12.15 5.46 17.58
C LEU A 89 -11.21 4.35 17.11
N ARG A 90 -11.10 4.15 15.80
CA ARG A 90 -10.18 3.18 15.22
C ARG A 90 -8.73 3.47 15.55
N LEU A 91 -8.29 4.71 15.41
CA LEU A 91 -6.95 5.14 15.75
C LEU A 91 -6.67 5.01 17.25
N LYS A 92 -7.60 5.41 18.11
CA LYS A 92 -7.52 5.21 19.57
C LYS A 92 -7.43 3.73 19.97
N ASN A 93 -8.16 2.86 19.27
CA ASN A 93 -8.09 1.41 19.49
C ASN A 93 -6.72 0.84 19.09
N ILE A 94 -6.14 1.29 17.98
CA ILE A 94 -4.79 0.90 17.56
C ILE A 94 -3.78 1.37 18.60
N GLU A 95 -3.82 2.64 19.02
CA GLU A 95 -2.96 3.19 20.06
C GLU A 95 -3.02 2.35 21.35
N LYS A 96 -4.23 2.06 21.85
CA LYS A 96 -4.44 1.22 23.03
C LYS A 96 -3.82 -0.17 22.88
N ARG A 97 -3.98 -0.81 21.72
CA ARG A 97 -3.44 -2.16 21.46
C ARG A 97 -1.92 -2.18 21.46
N VAL A 98 -1.28 -1.16 20.86
CA VAL A 98 0.18 -1.09 20.75
C VAL A 98 0.86 -0.51 21.99
N LYS A 99 0.11 0.09 22.94
CA LYS A 99 0.64 0.81 24.11
C LYS A 99 1.71 0.00 24.85
N ASN A 100 1.42 -1.25 25.16
CA ASN A 100 2.29 -2.13 25.94
C ASN A 100 3.17 -3.05 25.07
N LYS A 101 3.18 -2.83 23.74
CA LYS A 101 4.00 -3.59 22.82
C LYS A 101 5.36 -2.89 22.64
N LYS A 102 6.38 -3.67 22.32
CA LYS A 102 7.72 -3.16 22.00
C LYS A 102 7.89 -3.00 20.49
N ARG A 103 7.34 -3.96 19.74
CA ARG A 103 7.55 -4.10 18.31
C ARG A 103 6.22 -4.20 17.57
N ILE A 104 6.10 -3.44 16.48
CA ILE A 104 4.92 -3.43 15.62
C ILE A 104 5.34 -3.87 14.23
N ILE A 105 4.68 -4.87 13.68
CA ILE A 105 4.94 -5.38 12.33
C ILE A 105 3.72 -5.07 11.47
N ILE A 106 3.90 -4.28 10.42
CA ILE A 106 2.82 -3.85 9.53
C ILE A 106 3.03 -4.44 8.15
N PHE A 107 2.06 -5.21 7.67
CA PHE A 107 2.06 -5.74 6.32
C PHE A 107 1.23 -4.86 5.39
N VAL A 108 1.74 -4.61 4.16
CA VAL A 108 1.08 -3.78 3.14
C VAL A 108 1.14 -4.52 1.79
N HIS A 109 -0.03 -4.88 1.25
CA HIS A 109 -0.12 -5.61 -0.03
C HIS A 109 0.07 -4.71 -1.27
N GLY A 110 0.22 -5.34 -2.43
CA GLY A 110 0.29 -4.69 -3.75
C GLY A 110 -1.09 -4.41 -4.37
N ILE A 111 -1.08 -4.05 -5.66
CA ILE A 111 -2.31 -3.93 -6.46
C ILE A 111 -2.84 -5.33 -6.83
N ASP A 112 -4.09 -5.35 -7.30
CA ASP A 112 -4.76 -6.55 -7.83
C ASP A 112 -4.83 -7.71 -6.83
N ASN A 113 -4.88 -7.38 -5.53
CA ASN A 113 -4.97 -8.34 -4.44
C ASN A 113 -6.25 -8.12 -3.63
N ASP A 114 -7.10 -9.14 -3.58
CA ASP A 114 -8.22 -9.14 -2.65
C ASP A 114 -7.77 -9.36 -1.20
N TYR A 115 -8.71 -9.13 -0.28
CA TYR A 115 -8.48 -9.31 1.15
C TYR A 115 -8.01 -10.72 1.52
N LEU A 116 -8.66 -11.77 0.99
CA LEU A 116 -8.36 -13.16 1.37
C LEU A 116 -6.99 -13.59 0.86
N PHE A 117 -6.65 -13.19 -0.37
CA PHE A 117 -5.34 -13.45 -0.96
C PHE A 117 -4.23 -12.73 -0.16
N SER A 118 -4.45 -11.46 0.17
CA SER A 118 -3.51 -10.67 0.98
C SER A 118 -3.32 -11.27 2.36
N LEU A 119 -4.41 -11.67 3.05
CA LEU A 119 -4.35 -12.31 4.36
C LEU A 119 -3.57 -13.63 4.33
N LYS A 120 -3.77 -14.45 3.31
CA LYS A 120 -3.02 -15.71 3.12
C LYS A 120 -1.52 -15.45 3.01
N ASN A 121 -1.14 -14.44 2.24
CA ASN A 121 0.26 -14.05 2.07
C ASN A 121 0.86 -13.45 3.34
N TYR A 122 0.13 -12.60 4.07
CA TYR A 122 0.56 -12.05 5.36
C TYR A 122 0.78 -13.16 6.39
N ASN A 123 -0.14 -14.12 6.48
CA ASN A 123 0.01 -15.26 7.37
C ASN A 123 1.24 -16.12 7.00
N LYS A 124 1.50 -16.29 5.70
CA LYS A 124 2.69 -16.99 5.23
C LYS A 124 3.98 -16.22 5.58
N ALA A 125 4.05 -14.92 5.32
CA ALA A 125 5.19 -14.08 5.71
C ALA A 125 5.42 -14.11 7.23
N ARG A 126 4.34 -13.95 8.00
CA ARG A 126 4.36 -14.04 9.46
C ARG A 126 4.92 -15.37 9.96
N SER A 127 4.70 -16.47 9.26
CA SER A 127 5.20 -17.79 9.69
C SER A 127 6.72 -17.88 9.75
N TYR A 128 7.45 -17.00 9.06
CA TYR A 128 8.92 -16.91 9.10
C TYR A 128 9.43 -15.93 10.17
N ILE A 129 8.54 -15.13 10.76
CA ILE A 129 8.91 -14.12 11.74
C ILE A 129 8.77 -14.67 13.16
N ASN A 130 9.76 -14.43 14.00
CA ASN A 130 9.74 -14.74 15.41
C ASN A 130 8.85 -13.72 16.15
N ILE A 131 7.56 -14.05 16.29
CA ILE A 131 6.56 -13.22 16.95
C ILE A 131 6.48 -13.59 18.43
N ASN A 132 6.75 -12.61 19.28
CA ASN A 132 6.49 -12.69 20.71
C ASN A 132 5.15 -12.04 21.02
N THR A 133 4.12 -12.81 21.30
CA THR A 133 2.74 -12.32 21.45
C THR A 133 2.56 -11.33 22.61
N SER A 134 3.41 -11.37 23.64
CA SER A 134 3.37 -10.40 24.74
C SER A 134 4.00 -9.04 24.37
N LYS A 135 4.99 -9.04 23.46
CA LYS A 135 5.79 -7.86 23.11
C LYS A 135 5.48 -7.30 21.72
N ASP A 136 4.87 -8.08 20.86
CA ASP A 136 4.63 -7.73 19.45
C ASP A 136 3.15 -7.56 19.16
N GLU A 137 2.83 -6.63 18.25
CA GLU A 137 1.55 -6.55 17.56
C GLU A 137 1.79 -6.64 16.06
N VAL A 138 0.92 -7.36 15.37
CA VAL A 138 0.91 -7.43 13.90
C VAL A 138 -0.28 -6.62 13.40
N LEU A 139 -0.05 -5.74 12.44
CA LEU A 139 -1.08 -4.96 11.79
C LEU A 139 -1.11 -5.32 10.31
N ASN A 140 -2.26 -5.81 9.86
CA ASN A 140 -2.53 -6.05 8.45
C ASN A 140 -3.20 -4.80 7.86
N PHE A 141 -2.48 -4.07 7.03
CA PHE A 141 -3.00 -2.89 6.37
C PHE A 141 -3.51 -3.26 4.98
N TYR A 142 -4.81 -3.03 4.77
CA TYR A 142 -5.49 -3.28 3.51
C TYR A 142 -5.91 -1.95 2.90
N TRP A 143 -5.39 -1.65 1.72
CA TRP A 143 -5.76 -0.48 0.96
C TRP A 143 -6.49 -0.89 -0.32
N ASP A 144 -7.14 0.06 -0.96
CA ASP A 144 -7.92 -0.22 -2.17
C ASP A 144 -7.02 -0.33 -3.41
N GLY A 145 -6.31 -1.45 -3.50
CA GLY A 145 -5.42 -1.79 -4.61
C GLY A 145 -6.15 -2.22 -5.87
N LEU A 146 -7.48 -2.26 -5.87
CA LEU A 146 -8.38 -2.62 -6.97
C LEU A 146 -8.09 -4.01 -7.56
N VAL A 147 -9.02 -4.92 -7.41
CA VAL A 147 -8.96 -6.22 -8.08
C VAL A 147 -9.63 -6.13 -9.45
N ASN A 148 -9.00 -6.67 -10.47
CA ASN A 148 -9.53 -6.63 -11.82
C ASN A 148 -9.66 -8.03 -12.41
N GLU A 149 -10.85 -8.35 -12.90
CA GLU A 149 -11.17 -9.65 -13.51
C GLU A 149 -10.93 -9.66 -15.04
N SER A 150 -10.45 -8.56 -15.65
CA SER A 150 -10.27 -8.48 -17.10
C SER A 150 -8.86 -8.02 -17.52
N LEU A 151 -8.34 -8.61 -18.59
CA LEU A 151 -7.03 -8.26 -19.16
C LEU A 151 -6.91 -6.77 -19.55
N PHE A 152 -7.98 -6.14 -20.02
CA PHE A 152 -7.99 -4.72 -20.41
C PHE A 152 -8.13 -3.76 -19.21
N GLY A 153 -8.62 -4.24 -18.08
CA GLY A 153 -8.71 -3.45 -16.85
C GLY A 153 -7.35 -3.27 -16.17
N ALA A 154 -6.39 -4.17 -16.39
CA ALA A 154 -5.09 -4.15 -15.74
C ALA A 154 -4.32 -2.82 -15.97
N ALA A 155 -4.33 -2.26 -17.19
CA ALA A 155 -3.70 -0.97 -17.47
C ALA A 155 -4.37 0.19 -16.72
N LYS A 156 -5.71 0.19 -16.62
CA LYS A 156 -6.45 1.21 -15.86
C LYS A 156 -6.20 1.08 -14.36
N VAL A 157 -6.13 -0.15 -13.84
CA VAL A 157 -5.75 -0.42 -12.44
C VAL A 157 -4.37 0.13 -12.16
N TRP A 158 -3.41 -0.13 -13.03
CA TRP A 158 -2.03 0.31 -12.89
C TRP A 158 -1.91 1.83 -12.72
N VAL A 159 -2.59 2.60 -13.59
CA VAL A 159 -2.59 4.07 -13.53
C VAL A 159 -3.29 4.59 -12.28
N SER A 160 -4.45 4.03 -11.93
CA SER A 160 -5.21 4.48 -10.75
C SER A 160 -4.53 4.09 -9.44
N ALA A 161 -3.90 2.92 -9.39
CA ALA A 161 -3.25 2.40 -8.20
C ALA A 161 -2.08 3.29 -7.73
N THR A 162 -1.45 4.07 -8.60
CA THR A 162 -0.42 5.02 -8.19
C THR A 162 -0.98 6.05 -7.23
N THR A 163 -2.02 6.76 -7.62
CA THR A 163 -2.65 7.77 -6.75
C THR A 163 -3.30 7.12 -5.52
N ASN A 164 -4.03 6.01 -5.69
CA ASN A 164 -4.66 5.31 -4.56
C ASN A 164 -3.63 4.85 -3.52
N SER A 165 -2.45 4.36 -3.95
CA SER A 165 -1.40 3.95 -3.01
C SER A 165 -0.81 5.12 -2.23
N GLN A 166 -0.61 6.26 -2.89
CA GLN A 166 -0.14 7.48 -2.23
C GLN A 166 -1.17 8.01 -1.23
N MET A 167 -2.46 8.03 -1.62
CA MET A 167 -3.56 8.42 -0.75
C MET A 167 -3.65 7.50 0.48
N ALA A 168 -3.61 6.19 0.28
CA ALA A 168 -3.60 5.21 1.36
C ALA A 168 -2.39 5.38 2.29
N GLY A 169 -1.24 5.78 1.73
CA GLY A 169 -0.04 6.09 2.51
C GLY A 169 -0.23 7.30 3.42
N VAL A 170 -0.68 8.42 2.87
CA VAL A 170 -0.79 9.70 3.60
C VAL A 170 -2.00 9.73 4.53
N PHE A 171 -3.18 9.39 4.03
CA PHE A 171 -4.43 9.52 4.78
C PHE A 171 -4.80 8.24 5.56
N GLY A 172 -4.11 7.13 5.32
CA GLY A 172 -4.32 5.88 6.03
C GLY A 172 -3.12 5.50 6.90
N LEU A 173 -2.04 4.99 6.29
CA LEU A 173 -0.91 4.42 7.03
C LEU A 173 -0.21 5.46 7.92
N ARG A 174 -0.01 6.71 7.45
CA ARG A 174 0.61 7.78 8.23
C ARG A 174 -0.18 8.09 9.50
N ARG A 175 -1.51 8.14 9.43
CA ARG A 175 -2.37 8.36 10.59
C ARG A 175 -2.22 7.24 11.63
N ILE A 176 -2.04 5.99 11.17
CA ILE A 176 -1.69 4.88 12.07
C ILE A 176 -0.32 5.09 12.72
N LEU A 177 0.69 5.50 11.94
CA LEU A 177 2.02 5.76 12.46
C LEU A 177 2.02 6.91 13.48
N ASN A 178 1.15 7.92 13.29
CA ASN A 178 1.03 9.07 14.18
C ASN A 178 0.50 8.73 15.59
N VAL A 179 -0.21 7.62 15.75
CA VAL A 179 -0.69 7.16 17.07
C VAL A 179 0.21 6.10 17.71
N ILE A 180 1.34 5.77 17.08
CA ILE A 180 2.32 4.81 17.59
C ILE A 180 3.54 5.58 18.12
N HIS A 181 3.90 5.38 19.41
CA HIS A 181 4.96 6.11 20.06
C HIS A 181 5.99 5.19 20.71
N ASN A 182 7.28 5.53 20.58
CA ASN A 182 8.40 4.84 21.24
C ASN A 182 8.47 3.33 20.91
N LYS A 183 8.28 2.97 19.63
CA LYS A 183 8.25 1.57 19.17
C LYS A 183 9.29 1.29 18.09
N GLU A 184 9.65 0.01 17.97
CA GLU A 184 10.28 -0.52 16.77
C GLU A 184 9.18 -0.92 15.78
N ILE A 185 9.13 -0.27 14.60
CA ILE A 185 8.09 -0.49 13.59
C ILE A 185 8.74 -1.13 12.36
N TYR A 186 8.22 -2.25 11.92
CA TYR A 186 8.65 -2.96 10.72
C TYR A 186 7.55 -2.93 9.68
N LEU A 187 7.78 -2.21 8.58
CA LEU A 187 6.86 -2.10 7.43
C LEU A 187 7.30 -3.11 6.38
N ILE A 188 6.50 -4.14 6.14
CA ILE A 188 6.78 -5.17 5.14
C ILE A 188 5.77 -5.01 4.02
N SER A 189 6.23 -4.56 2.86
CA SER A 189 5.38 -4.25 1.71
C SER A 189 5.75 -5.06 0.48
N HIS A 190 4.78 -5.19 -0.43
CA HIS A 190 4.95 -5.84 -1.72
C HIS A 190 4.46 -4.96 -2.85
N SER A 191 5.18 -4.97 -3.98
CA SER A 191 4.76 -4.30 -5.21
C SER A 191 4.41 -2.82 -4.97
N ARG A 192 3.25 -2.35 -5.40
CA ARG A 192 2.76 -0.98 -5.19
C ARG A 192 2.48 -0.64 -3.71
N GLY A 193 2.43 -1.61 -2.81
CA GLY A 193 2.46 -1.37 -1.37
C GLY A 193 3.72 -0.61 -0.90
N ALA A 194 4.80 -0.66 -1.67
CA ALA A 194 5.99 0.17 -1.45
C ALA A 194 5.68 1.67 -1.59
N SER A 195 4.80 2.06 -2.54
CA SER A 195 4.35 3.45 -2.69
C SER A 195 3.51 3.90 -1.49
N VAL A 196 2.67 3.02 -0.92
CA VAL A 196 1.93 3.31 0.33
C VAL A 196 2.90 3.62 1.46
N VAL A 197 3.91 2.76 1.66
CA VAL A 197 4.91 2.94 2.72
C VAL A 197 5.73 4.21 2.48
N LEU A 198 6.22 4.41 1.27
CA LEU A 198 7.04 5.57 0.94
C LEU A 198 6.29 6.87 1.17
N SER A 199 5.04 6.99 0.67
CA SER A 199 4.21 8.18 0.83
C SER A 199 3.86 8.47 2.30
N ALA A 200 3.80 7.45 3.15
CA ALA A 200 3.63 7.64 4.58
C ALA A 200 4.87 8.23 5.27
N LEU A 201 6.07 8.03 4.73
CA LEU A 201 7.35 8.32 5.39
C LEU A 201 8.08 9.57 4.86
N VAL A 202 7.65 10.16 3.74
CA VAL A 202 8.36 11.28 3.06
C VAL A 202 7.62 12.60 3.14
N ASN A 203 8.38 13.71 3.02
CA ASN A 203 7.88 15.05 2.83
C ASN A 203 8.58 15.72 1.63
N PRO A 204 7.85 16.40 0.73
CA PRO A 204 6.40 16.29 0.59
C PRO A 204 6.01 14.87 0.13
N SER A 205 4.82 14.42 0.50
CA SER A 205 4.34 13.09 0.10
C SER A 205 4.02 13.01 -1.38
N PHE A 206 3.48 14.09 -1.92
CA PHE A 206 3.08 14.22 -3.32
C PHE A 206 3.94 15.25 -4.04
N ARG A 207 4.04 15.10 -5.35
CA ARG A 207 4.46 16.19 -6.24
C ARG A 207 3.28 17.16 -6.40
N GLU A 208 3.53 18.46 -6.60
CA GLU A 208 2.44 19.44 -6.79
C GLU A 208 1.56 19.12 -7.99
N SER A 209 2.18 18.67 -9.08
CA SER A 209 1.46 18.23 -10.28
C SER A 209 0.53 17.04 -10.00
N GLU A 210 0.92 16.15 -9.08
CA GLU A 210 0.10 15.00 -8.65
C GLU A 210 -1.06 15.44 -7.75
N ILE A 211 -0.82 16.40 -6.85
CA ILE A 211 -1.87 16.95 -5.97
C ILE A 211 -3.03 17.47 -6.81
N LYS A 212 -2.76 18.32 -7.81
CA LYS A 212 -3.79 18.85 -8.70
C LYS A 212 -4.55 17.74 -9.43
N ARG A 213 -3.82 16.75 -9.93
CA ARG A 213 -4.41 15.61 -10.63
C ARG A 213 -5.28 14.76 -9.70
N ALA A 214 -4.82 14.48 -8.49
CA ALA A 214 -5.52 13.68 -7.51
C ALA A 214 -6.75 14.42 -6.96
N GLN A 215 -6.65 15.70 -6.68
CA GLN A 215 -7.79 16.56 -6.29
C GLN A 215 -8.90 16.50 -7.34
N ASN A 216 -8.55 16.66 -8.62
CA ASN A 216 -9.52 16.61 -9.71
C ASN A 216 -10.12 15.20 -9.91
N ALA A 217 -9.34 14.13 -9.67
CA ALA A 217 -9.78 12.76 -9.89
C ALA A 217 -10.55 12.16 -8.71
N HIS A 218 -10.22 12.56 -7.48
CA HIS A 218 -10.74 11.95 -6.25
C HIS A 218 -11.60 12.90 -5.42
N HIS A 219 -11.70 14.18 -5.80
CA HIS A 219 -12.42 15.22 -5.05
C HIS A 219 -11.97 15.31 -3.58
N VAL A 220 -10.68 15.14 -3.32
CA VAL A 220 -10.09 15.14 -1.98
C VAL A 220 -9.40 16.48 -1.71
N ASP A 221 -9.63 17.01 -0.52
CA ASP A 221 -8.91 18.16 -0.03
C ASP A 221 -7.57 17.73 0.61
N PHE A 222 -6.47 18.01 -0.06
CA PHE A 222 -5.12 17.69 0.41
C PHE A 222 -4.63 18.62 1.53
N THR A 223 -5.34 19.71 1.83
CA THR A 223 -4.98 20.59 2.94
C THR A 223 -5.08 19.93 4.30
N ASN A 224 -5.86 18.84 4.37
CA ASN A 224 -6.04 18.00 5.57
C ASN A 224 -4.99 16.88 5.72
N ALA A 225 -3.98 16.84 4.85
CA ALA A 225 -2.91 15.84 4.96
C ALA A 225 -2.06 16.13 6.20
N GLU A 226 -2.17 15.28 7.22
CA GLU A 226 -1.35 15.39 8.43
C GLU A 226 0.13 15.14 8.11
N ALA A 227 1.02 15.90 8.76
CA ALA A 227 2.43 15.58 8.76
C ALA A 227 2.68 14.27 9.55
N LEU A 228 3.73 13.53 9.19
CA LEU A 228 4.18 12.44 10.04
C LEU A 228 4.83 13.03 11.29
N LEU A 229 4.30 12.64 12.46
CA LEU A 229 4.78 13.12 13.77
C LEU A 229 6.07 12.39 14.17
N GLU A 230 6.97 13.13 14.81
CA GLU A 230 8.20 12.60 15.37
C GLU A 230 7.93 11.96 16.74
N ASN A 231 7.53 10.69 16.75
CA ASN A 231 7.05 9.95 17.92
C ASN A 231 8.13 9.07 18.59
N ASN A 232 9.42 9.35 18.33
CA ASN A 232 10.57 8.56 18.82
C ASN A 232 10.49 7.08 18.43
N ASN A 233 9.88 6.77 17.29
CA ASN A 233 9.87 5.42 16.77
C ASN A 233 11.20 5.11 16.06
N LYS A 234 11.53 3.81 15.95
CA LYS A 234 12.55 3.31 15.05
C LYS A 234 11.84 2.56 13.93
N ILE A 235 11.84 3.12 12.73
CA ILE A 235 11.10 2.57 11.59
C ILE A 235 12.07 1.82 10.69
N TYR A 236 11.70 0.61 10.32
CA TYR A 236 12.40 -0.27 9.39
C TYR A 236 11.44 -0.65 8.26
N SER A 237 11.88 -0.56 7.02
CA SER A 237 11.07 -0.93 5.86
C SER A 237 11.72 -2.07 5.09
N ILE A 238 10.92 -3.07 4.70
CA ILE A 238 11.30 -4.17 3.81
C ILE A 238 10.33 -4.15 2.63
N MET A 239 10.82 -3.82 1.45
CA MET A 239 10.02 -3.70 0.23
C MET A 239 10.36 -4.85 -0.72
N LEU A 240 9.42 -5.76 -0.90
CA LEU A 240 9.54 -6.89 -1.81
C LEU A 240 8.95 -6.51 -3.18
N ALA A 241 9.73 -6.70 -4.24
CA ALA A 241 9.35 -6.31 -5.61
C ALA A 241 8.76 -4.87 -5.70
N PRO A 242 9.45 -3.83 -5.18
CA PRO A 242 8.84 -2.50 -5.07
C PRO A 242 8.52 -1.93 -6.46
N ALA A 243 7.21 -1.74 -6.72
CA ALA A 243 6.71 -1.18 -7.98
C ALA A 243 6.60 0.35 -7.88
N ILE A 244 7.73 1.01 -7.70
CA ILE A 244 7.91 2.47 -7.61
C ILE A 244 9.06 2.91 -8.53
N GLY A 245 9.15 4.19 -8.82
CA GLY A 245 10.18 4.76 -9.70
C GLY A 245 10.87 5.98 -9.11
N LYS A 246 11.75 6.61 -9.89
CA LYS A 246 12.51 7.79 -9.47
C LYS A 246 11.60 8.93 -8.98
N LEU A 247 10.46 9.14 -9.65
CA LEU A 247 9.54 10.23 -9.30
C LEU A 247 8.87 10.06 -7.93
N ASP A 248 8.80 8.84 -7.41
CA ASP A 248 8.34 8.62 -6.04
C ASP A 248 9.29 9.23 -5.01
N PHE A 249 10.58 9.41 -5.34
CA PHE A 249 11.64 9.96 -4.49
C PHE A 249 11.93 11.44 -4.72
N THR A 250 11.33 12.07 -5.75
CA THR A 250 11.65 13.45 -6.13
C THR A 250 10.42 14.36 -6.14
N THR A 251 10.64 15.66 -5.96
CA THR A 251 9.67 16.75 -6.15
C THR A 251 9.52 17.11 -7.63
N ASP A 252 8.63 18.02 -7.98
CA ASP A 252 8.48 18.54 -9.35
C ASP A 252 9.70 19.32 -9.84
N THR A 253 10.55 19.79 -8.92
CA THR A 253 11.83 20.44 -9.22
C THR A 253 13.02 19.48 -9.16
N ASP A 254 12.76 18.17 -9.24
CA ASP A 254 13.74 17.08 -9.16
C ASP A 254 14.58 17.05 -7.87
N GLN A 255 14.18 17.81 -6.85
CA GLN A 255 14.79 17.72 -5.53
C GLN A 255 14.38 16.42 -4.85
N LEU A 256 15.29 15.83 -4.10
CA LEU A 256 15.03 14.63 -3.33
C LEU A 256 14.04 14.91 -2.18
N LYS A 257 13.05 14.04 -2.01
CA LYS A 257 12.13 14.09 -0.88
C LYS A 257 12.85 13.79 0.43
N ILE A 258 12.37 14.37 1.52
CA ILE A 258 12.95 14.19 2.84
C ILE A 258 12.19 13.08 3.57
N PHE A 259 12.89 12.06 3.99
CA PHE A 259 12.34 11.01 4.85
C PHE A 259 12.33 11.44 6.31
N THR A 260 11.37 10.89 7.08
CA THR A 260 11.37 11.06 8.54
C THR A 260 12.69 10.56 9.15
N PRO A 261 13.29 11.29 10.12
CA PRO A 261 14.49 10.83 10.82
C PRO A 261 14.26 9.57 11.65
N GLN A 262 13.01 9.16 11.88
CA GLN A 262 12.68 7.88 12.52
C GLN A 262 13.04 6.66 11.64
N LEU A 263 13.17 6.84 10.31
CA LEU A 263 13.53 5.76 9.39
C LEU A 263 15.00 5.37 9.56
N GLN A 264 15.24 4.16 10.04
CA GLN A 264 16.58 3.65 10.31
C GLN A 264 17.16 2.89 9.10
N ARG A 265 16.33 2.11 8.42
CA ARG A 265 16.75 1.27 7.29
C ARG A 265 15.57 1.03 6.34
N MET A 266 15.86 1.03 5.06
CA MET A 266 14.92 0.63 4.01
C MET A 266 15.60 -0.39 3.11
N HIS A 267 15.14 -1.63 3.18
CA HIS A 267 15.65 -2.74 2.41
C HIS A 267 14.74 -3.05 1.24
N ILE A 268 15.29 -3.09 0.04
CA ILE A 268 14.54 -3.41 -1.16
C ILE A 268 15.05 -4.69 -1.81
N THR A 269 14.20 -5.37 -2.55
CA THR A 269 14.61 -6.42 -3.46
C THR A 269 14.70 -5.89 -4.87
N ILE A 270 15.80 -6.20 -5.56
CA ILE A 270 15.97 -5.89 -7.00
C ILE A 270 15.85 -7.20 -7.76
N ASN A 271 15.01 -7.22 -8.80
CA ASN A 271 14.81 -8.38 -9.63
C ASN A 271 14.71 -8.00 -11.11
N THR A 272 15.82 -8.17 -11.82
CA THR A 272 15.93 -7.85 -13.25
C THR A 272 15.18 -8.83 -14.15
N THR A 273 14.64 -9.91 -13.60
CA THR A 273 13.84 -10.91 -14.32
C THR A 273 12.35 -10.83 -14.04
N ASP A 274 11.92 -9.93 -13.15
CA ASP A 274 10.51 -9.71 -12.84
C ASP A 274 9.78 -9.06 -14.03
N TYR A 275 8.91 -9.83 -14.68
CA TYR A 275 8.22 -9.38 -15.89
C TYR A 275 7.22 -8.24 -15.64
N VAL A 276 6.66 -8.13 -14.41
CA VAL A 276 5.71 -7.07 -14.05
C VAL A 276 6.46 -5.75 -13.87
N LEU A 277 7.53 -5.75 -13.09
CA LEU A 277 8.40 -4.58 -12.93
C LEU A 277 9.03 -4.18 -14.27
N GLY A 278 9.39 -5.17 -15.08
CA GLY A 278 9.94 -4.95 -16.41
C GLY A 278 9.00 -4.23 -17.38
N LYS A 279 7.67 -4.33 -17.22
CA LYS A 279 6.69 -3.58 -18.02
C LYS A 279 6.75 -2.07 -17.77
N GLY A 280 6.97 -1.66 -16.51
CA GLY A 280 7.07 -0.25 -16.12
C GLY A 280 8.38 0.43 -16.52
N LYS A 281 9.35 -0.31 -17.08
CA LYS A 281 10.64 0.25 -17.55
C LYS A 281 10.63 0.73 -19.00
N THR A 282 9.61 0.36 -19.78
CA THR A 282 9.62 0.56 -21.24
C THR A 282 9.18 1.95 -21.65
N GLY A 283 9.98 2.61 -22.50
CA GLY A 283 9.61 3.79 -23.27
C GLY A 283 8.97 4.91 -22.43
N PHE A 284 7.73 5.23 -22.72
CA PHE A 284 7.03 6.37 -22.10
C PHE A 284 6.63 6.13 -20.61
N LEU A 285 6.71 4.91 -20.11
CA LEU A 285 6.45 4.62 -18.69
C LEU A 285 7.68 4.88 -17.83
N SER A 286 8.89 4.76 -18.38
CA SER A 286 10.12 5.11 -17.67
C SER A 286 10.17 6.61 -17.41
N GLY A 287 10.43 7.01 -16.16
CA GLY A 287 10.41 8.42 -15.77
C GLY A 287 9.02 9.02 -15.58
N SER A 288 7.97 8.19 -15.50
CA SER A 288 6.62 8.59 -15.12
C SER A 288 6.28 8.11 -13.70
N LEU A 289 5.18 8.61 -13.14
CA LEU A 289 4.67 8.19 -11.82
C LEU A 289 4.20 6.74 -11.77
N ILE A 290 3.95 6.14 -12.92
CA ILE A 290 3.59 4.72 -13.04
C ILE A 290 4.82 3.84 -13.27
N ALA A 291 6.03 4.41 -13.25
CA ALA A 291 7.28 3.66 -13.35
C ALA A 291 7.41 2.66 -12.19
N THR A 292 8.07 1.55 -12.47
CA THR A 292 8.30 0.47 -11.52
C THR A 292 9.74 0.00 -11.53
N ASP A 293 10.61 0.86 -12.01
CA ASP A 293 12.00 0.52 -12.32
C ASP A 293 12.93 0.48 -11.10
N PHE A 294 12.50 1.00 -9.95
CA PHE A 294 13.31 0.94 -8.72
C PHE A 294 13.53 -0.49 -8.22
N GLY A 295 12.52 -1.34 -8.28
CA GLY A 295 12.66 -2.76 -7.96
C GLY A 295 13.25 -3.62 -9.11
N TYR A 296 13.54 -3.00 -10.25
CA TYR A 296 14.03 -3.69 -11.45
C TYR A 296 15.44 -3.27 -11.85
N LYS A 297 15.79 -1.97 -11.76
CA LYS A 297 17.06 -1.40 -12.20
C LYS A 297 18.01 -1.18 -11.04
N LYS A 298 19.13 -1.89 -11.05
CA LYS A 298 20.21 -1.70 -10.07
C LYS A 298 20.78 -0.29 -10.12
N GLU A 299 20.89 0.29 -11.30
CA GLU A 299 21.47 1.63 -11.52
C GLU A 299 20.69 2.71 -10.81
N LEU A 300 19.33 2.60 -10.77
CA LEU A 300 18.49 3.54 -10.06
C LEU A 300 18.68 3.43 -8.53
N PHE A 301 18.83 2.22 -8.01
CA PHE A 301 19.21 2.02 -6.62
C PHE A 301 20.56 2.65 -6.30
N ASP A 302 21.57 2.41 -7.13
CA ASP A 302 22.92 2.94 -6.95
C ASP A 302 22.97 4.48 -7.00
N GLU A 303 22.09 5.09 -7.82
CA GLU A 303 21.91 6.55 -7.85
C GLU A 303 21.32 7.07 -6.53
N LEU A 304 20.21 6.48 -6.07
CA LEU A 304 19.48 6.96 -4.90
C LEU A 304 20.21 6.66 -3.59
N SER A 305 20.93 5.55 -3.49
CA SER A 305 21.66 5.15 -2.29
C SER A 305 22.86 6.06 -1.97
N LYS A 306 23.36 6.84 -2.94
CA LYS A 306 24.36 7.89 -2.70
C LYS A 306 23.84 9.01 -1.80
N ASN A 307 22.52 9.25 -1.83
CA ASN A 307 21.89 10.32 -1.07
C ASN A 307 21.12 9.78 0.15
N TYR A 308 20.60 8.55 0.07
CA TYR A 308 19.84 7.90 1.12
C TYR A 308 20.65 6.73 1.70
N THR A 309 21.48 7.02 2.68
CA THR A 309 22.42 6.05 3.30
C THR A 309 21.71 4.90 4.04
N PHE A 310 20.43 5.02 4.32
CA PHE A 310 19.58 3.99 4.92
C PHE A 310 19.06 2.95 3.91
N LEU A 311 19.31 3.14 2.60
CA LEU A 311 18.91 2.18 1.57
C LEU A 311 19.84 0.97 1.55
N GLU A 312 19.26 -0.20 1.53
CA GLU A 312 19.92 -1.49 1.38
C GLU A 312 19.20 -2.34 0.33
N GLU A 313 19.89 -3.28 -0.26
CA GLU A 313 19.31 -4.17 -1.25
C GLU A 313 19.63 -5.65 -1.04
N THR A 314 18.85 -6.48 -1.70
CA THR A 314 19.18 -7.88 -2.01
C THR A 314 18.72 -8.17 -3.44
N ASP A 315 19.64 -8.75 -4.23
CA ASP A 315 19.35 -9.21 -5.57
C ASP A 315 18.45 -10.46 -5.55
N PHE A 316 17.27 -10.36 -6.17
CA PHE A 316 16.33 -11.43 -6.41
C PHE A 316 16.25 -11.85 -7.87
N SER A 317 17.18 -11.39 -8.71
CA SER A 317 17.22 -11.79 -10.12
C SER A 317 17.26 -13.31 -10.26
N GLY A 318 16.46 -13.81 -11.19
CA GLY A 318 16.18 -15.25 -11.31
C GLY A 318 14.86 -15.68 -10.66
N GLN A 319 14.19 -14.83 -9.88
CA GLN A 319 12.82 -15.04 -9.44
C GLN A 319 11.86 -14.63 -10.56
N PRO A 320 11.20 -15.59 -11.26
CA PRO A 320 10.50 -15.30 -12.54
C PRO A 320 9.16 -14.62 -12.34
N THR A 321 8.57 -14.72 -11.15
CA THR A 321 7.23 -14.24 -10.85
C THR A 321 7.28 -12.96 -10.03
N HIS A 322 6.17 -12.18 -10.08
CA HIS A 322 5.96 -10.99 -9.27
C HIS A 322 5.16 -11.27 -7.99
N GLU A 323 4.78 -12.51 -7.77
CA GLU A 323 3.86 -12.87 -6.69
C GLU A 323 4.50 -12.68 -5.31
N PHE A 324 3.78 -12.04 -4.39
CA PHE A 324 4.23 -11.85 -3.00
C PHE A 324 4.67 -13.17 -2.36
N ARG A 325 3.88 -14.23 -2.59
CA ARG A 325 4.17 -15.56 -2.07
C ARG A 325 5.56 -16.05 -2.45
N ASP A 326 5.96 -15.82 -3.68
CA ASP A 326 7.22 -16.36 -4.20
C ASP A 326 8.42 -15.61 -3.63
N TYR A 327 8.29 -14.29 -3.43
CA TYR A 327 9.30 -13.51 -2.73
C TYR A 327 9.49 -13.94 -1.28
N ILE A 328 8.40 -14.19 -0.52
CA ILE A 328 8.50 -14.60 0.89
C ILE A 328 8.90 -16.06 1.07
N THR A 329 8.72 -16.93 0.07
CA THR A 329 9.19 -18.31 0.12
C THR A 329 10.63 -18.47 -0.38
N ASN A 330 11.20 -17.46 -1.04
CA ASN A 330 12.59 -17.45 -1.44
C ASN A 330 13.51 -17.43 -0.19
N PRO A 331 14.54 -18.27 -0.12
CA PRO A 331 15.47 -18.30 1.04
C PRO A 331 16.12 -16.95 1.36
N LYS A 332 16.29 -16.08 0.36
CA LYS A 332 16.82 -14.71 0.54
C LYS A 332 15.93 -13.86 1.45
N PHE A 333 14.62 -14.12 1.49
CA PHE A 333 13.72 -13.41 2.43
C PHE A 333 14.08 -13.71 3.89
N ILE A 334 14.38 -14.96 4.23
CA ILE A 334 14.83 -15.33 5.58
C ILE A 334 16.15 -14.62 5.91
N THR A 335 17.06 -14.49 4.94
CA THR A 335 18.31 -13.75 5.12
C THR A 335 18.03 -12.27 5.42
N ILE A 336 17.08 -11.65 4.72
CA ILE A 336 16.63 -10.28 5.03
C ILE A 336 16.07 -10.22 6.45
N LEU A 337 15.15 -11.12 6.82
CA LEU A 337 14.58 -11.14 8.17
C LEU A 337 15.65 -11.29 9.26
N LYS A 338 16.72 -12.06 9.03
CA LYS A 338 17.87 -12.18 9.96
C LYS A 338 18.60 -10.84 10.14
N LYS A 339 18.85 -10.09 9.05
CA LYS A 339 19.43 -8.74 9.10
C LYS A 339 18.62 -7.78 9.98
N PHE A 340 17.31 -7.95 10.02
CA PHE A 340 16.37 -7.16 10.84
C PHE A 340 16.06 -7.77 12.20
N LYS A 341 16.69 -8.88 12.58
CA LYS A 341 16.44 -9.64 13.82
C LYS A 341 14.96 -10.07 13.95
N LEU A 342 14.32 -10.36 12.84
CA LEU A 342 12.94 -10.80 12.74
C LEU A 342 12.80 -12.30 12.52
N ALA A 343 13.79 -12.99 11.99
CA ALA A 343 13.70 -14.42 11.65
C ALA A 343 13.45 -15.30 12.88
N LYS A 344 12.73 -16.41 12.65
CA LYS A 344 12.67 -17.52 13.58
C LYS A 344 14.01 -18.21 13.74
#